data_09f577ba62679b7f88b50be98c0384c1
#
_entry.id   09f577ba62679b7f88b50be98c0384c1
#
_cell.length_a   1.000
_cell.length_b   1.000
_cell.length_c   1.000
_cell.angle_alpha   90.00
_cell.angle_beta   90.00
_cell.angle_gamma   90.00
#
_symmetry.space_group_name_H-M   'P 1'
#
loop_
_entity.id
_entity.type
_entity.pdbx_description
1 polymer ?
#
loop_
_entity_poly.entity_id
_entity_poly.type
_entity_poly.pdbx_seq_one_letter_code
_entity_poly.pdbx_strand_id
1 'polypeptide(L)'
;NIVMKVLLVISVASMIGIQTTSFVAAIGAAGLAIGLALQGSLSNFAGGVLILLFRPFKIGDWIEAQGVSGTVDNIMIFHTVLRTGDNRTVIVPNGALSNGIITNTSTQTTRQVTFDVKLAFDADLDRARAILKELAEDPRVLKSPAPVVVVAGLGENSVTLSLRLWTANSDYWAVTFMLNEQVRQRLRDAGIDLAPNKVVRVVKGEEGSVLAD
;
A
#
# COMPACT_ATOMS: atom_id res chain seq x y z
N ASN A 1 -28.39 -39.05 2.91
CA ASN A 1 -27.14 -38.43 3.34
C ASN A 1 -26.10 -39.53 3.64
N ILE A 2 -25.03 -39.63 2.84
CA ILE A 2 -24.06 -40.74 2.93
C ILE A 2 -23.44 -40.81 4.33
N VAL A 3 -23.05 -39.70 4.93
CA VAL A 3 -22.44 -39.59 6.26
C VAL A 3 -23.38 -40.16 7.32
N MET A 4 -24.67 -39.86 7.29
CA MET A 4 -25.67 -40.40 8.22
C MET A 4 -25.81 -41.93 8.10
N LYS A 5 -25.77 -42.47 6.87
CA LYS A 5 -25.82 -43.92 6.64
C LYS A 5 -24.57 -44.60 7.19
N VAL A 6 -23.38 -44.03 6.99
CA VAL A 6 -22.13 -44.55 7.52
C VAL A 6 -22.14 -44.55 9.05
N LEU A 7 -22.57 -43.48 9.70
CA LEU A 7 -22.70 -43.40 11.16
C LEU A 7 -23.70 -44.40 11.69
N LEU A 8 -24.84 -44.59 11.02
CA LEU A 8 -25.87 -45.59 11.41
C LEU A 8 -25.31 -47.00 11.30
N VAL A 9 -24.62 -47.35 10.22
CA VAL A 9 -24.01 -48.66 10.04
C VAL A 9 -22.97 -48.94 11.14
N ILE A 10 -22.11 -47.95 11.46
CA ILE A 10 -21.13 -48.10 12.54
C ILE A 10 -21.80 -48.28 13.91
N SER A 11 -22.88 -47.54 14.19
CA SER A 11 -23.64 -47.67 15.43
C SER A 11 -24.26 -49.04 15.57
N VAL A 12 -24.92 -49.56 14.51
CA VAL A 12 -25.51 -50.91 14.52
C VAL A 12 -24.42 -51.98 14.66
N ALA A 13 -23.30 -51.88 13.97
CA ALA A 13 -22.17 -52.79 14.08
C ALA A 13 -21.64 -52.84 15.53
N SER A 14 -21.53 -51.68 16.19
CA SER A 14 -21.14 -51.58 17.59
C SER A 14 -22.12 -52.29 18.54
N MET A 15 -23.43 -52.20 18.27
CA MET A 15 -24.47 -52.84 19.09
C MET A 15 -24.44 -54.37 19.01
N ILE A 16 -24.00 -54.95 17.92
CA ILE A 16 -23.84 -56.40 17.73
C ILE A 16 -22.45 -56.91 18.10
N GLY A 17 -21.62 -56.10 18.79
CA GLY A 17 -20.34 -56.49 19.35
C GLY A 17 -19.15 -56.41 18.39
N ILE A 18 -19.30 -55.83 17.20
CA ILE A 18 -18.18 -55.62 16.27
C ILE A 18 -17.31 -54.45 16.77
N GLN A 19 -16.00 -54.67 16.83
CA GLN A 19 -15.05 -53.59 17.17
C GLN A 19 -15.03 -52.52 16.09
N THR A 20 -15.65 -51.34 16.36
CA THR A 20 -15.77 -50.23 15.41
C THR A 20 -14.68 -49.19 15.58
N THR A 21 -13.82 -49.27 16.60
CA THR A 21 -12.78 -48.30 16.94
C THR A 21 -11.85 -47.98 15.77
N SER A 22 -11.40 -49.00 15.02
CA SER A 22 -10.51 -48.81 13.86
C SER A 22 -11.20 -48.12 12.71
N PHE A 23 -12.49 -48.33 12.49
CA PHE A 23 -13.28 -47.66 11.49
C PHE A 23 -13.50 -46.17 11.84
N VAL A 24 -13.79 -45.89 13.12
CA VAL A 24 -13.93 -44.50 13.61
C VAL A 24 -12.61 -43.77 13.48
N ALA A 25 -11.49 -44.39 13.84
CA ALA A 25 -10.16 -43.82 13.70
C ALA A 25 -9.81 -43.56 12.23
N ALA A 26 -10.10 -44.49 11.33
CA ALA A 26 -9.87 -44.31 9.88
C ALA A 26 -10.71 -43.17 9.29
N ILE A 27 -12.00 -43.06 9.66
CA ILE A 27 -12.88 -41.99 9.22
C ILE A 27 -12.40 -40.66 9.79
N GLY A 28 -11.96 -40.60 11.04
CA GLY A 28 -11.40 -39.41 11.65
C GLY A 28 -10.13 -38.96 10.94
N ALA A 29 -9.22 -39.86 10.63
CA ALA A 29 -8.01 -39.58 9.88
C ALA A 29 -8.32 -39.09 8.44
N ALA A 30 -9.27 -39.75 7.75
CA ALA A 30 -9.73 -39.31 6.42
C ALA A 30 -10.39 -37.93 6.48
N GLY A 31 -11.22 -37.66 7.49
CA GLY A 31 -11.85 -36.35 7.69
C GLY A 31 -10.84 -35.25 7.94
N LEU A 32 -9.81 -35.52 8.76
CA LEU A 32 -8.71 -34.59 8.98
C LEU A 32 -7.93 -34.33 7.70
N ALA A 33 -7.60 -35.37 6.92
CA ALA A 33 -6.89 -35.22 5.65
C ALA A 33 -7.67 -34.36 4.64
N ILE A 34 -8.99 -34.59 4.51
CA ILE A 34 -9.89 -33.79 3.66
C ILE A 34 -9.95 -32.35 4.19
N GLY A 35 -10.08 -32.14 5.51
CA GLY A 35 -10.10 -30.81 6.13
C GLY A 35 -8.83 -30.01 5.82
N LEU A 36 -7.66 -30.65 5.96
CA LEU A 36 -6.38 -30.03 5.61
C LEU A 36 -6.26 -29.73 4.11
N ALA A 37 -6.72 -30.66 3.26
CA ALA A 37 -6.71 -30.45 1.80
C ALA A 37 -7.60 -29.27 1.36
N LEU A 38 -8.72 -29.04 2.04
CA LEU A 38 -9.69 -27.98 1.74
C LEU A 38 -9.43 -26.68 2.52
N GLN A 39 -8.48 -26.64 3.45
CA GLN A 39 -8.22 -25.52 4.35
C GLN A 39 -8.07 -24.19 3.61
N GLY A 40 -7.31 -24.16 2.51
CA GLY A 40 -7.09 -22.95 1.72
C GLY A 40 -8.38 -22.43 1.05
N SER A 41 -9.20 -23.33 0.52
CA SER A 41 -10.48 -22.97 -0.08
C SER A 41 -11.48 -22.44 0.97
N LEU A 42 -11.53 -23.09 2.13
CA LEU A 42 -12.39 -22.67 3.23
C LEU A 42 -11.97 -21.30 3.80
N SER A 43 -10.65 -21.05 3.90
CA SER A 43 -10.11 -19.76 4.31
C SER A 43 -10.50 -18.65 3.32
N ASN A 44 -10.42 -18.93 2.01
CA ASN A 44 -10.82 -17.96 0.99
C ASN A 44 -12.33 -17.70 0.99
N PHE A 45 -13.13 -18.73 1.19
CA PHE A 45 -14.58 -18.59 1.33
C PHE A 45 -14.93 -17.73 2.55
N ALA A 46 -14.37 -18.03 3.71
CA ALA A 46 -14.59 -17.27 4.94
C ALA A 46 -14.14 -15.81 4.76
N GLY A 47 -12.95 -15.60 4.16
CA GLY A 47 -12.45 -14.26 3.83
C GLY A 47 -13.40 -13.49 2.91
N GLY A 48 -13.96 -14.14 1.89
CA GLY A 48 -14.96 -13.51 1.01
C GLY A 48 -16.22 -13.10 1.74
N VAL A 49 -16.73 -13.95 2.62
CA VAL A 49 -17.90 -13.63 3.46
C VAL A 49 -17.61 -12.43 4.37
N LEU A 50 -16.44 -12.40 5.02
CA LEU A 50 -16.03 -11.28 5.88
C LEU A 50 -15.92 -9.98 5.10
N ILE A 51 -15.31 -10.00 3.91
CA ILE A 51 -15.19 -8.81 3.05
C ILE A 51 -16.58 -8.29 2.64
N LEU A 52 -17.49 -9.16 2.25
CA LEU A 52 -18.85 -8.77 1.84
C LEU A 52 -19.69 -8.25 3.02
N LEU A 53 -19.47 -8.77 4.23
CA LEU A 53 -20.20 -8.39 5.43
C LEU A 53 -19.70 -7.06 6.00
N PHE A 54 -18.38 -6.95 6.25
CA PHE A 54 -17.77 -5.78 6.90
C PHE A 54 -17.36 -4.69 5.92
N ARG A 55 -17.22 -5.00 4.65
CA ARG A 55 -16.93 -4.07 3.55
C ARG A 55 -15.74 -3.15 3.83
N PRO A 56 -14.55 -3.66 4.15
CA PRO A 56 -13.36 -2.84 4.32
C PRO A 56 -12.99 -2.07 3.03
N PHE A 57 -13.47 -2.55 1.89
CA PHE A 57 -13.44 -1.89 0.59
C PHE A 57 -14.67 -2.28 -0.24
N LYS A 58 -14.93 -1.53 -1.30
CA LYS A 58 -16.05 -1.72 -2.23
C LYS A 58 -15.53 -1.81 -3.66
N ILE A 59 -16.37 -2.29 -4.58
CA ILE A 59 -16.11 -2.21 -6.02
C ILE A 59 -15.95 -0.72 -6.39
N GLY A 60 -14.90 -0.40 -7.13
CA GLY A 60 -14.50 0.95 -7.51
C GLY A 60 -13.47 1.60 -6.60
N ASP A 61 -13.24 1.08 -5.39
CA ASP A 61 -12.19 1.60 -4.50
C ASP A 61 -10.80 1.25 -5.01
N TRP A 62 -9.86 2.16 -4.83
CA TRP A 62 -8.44 1.89 -5.02
C TRP A 62 -7.85 1.37 -3.72
N ILE A 63 -7.34 0.15 -3.75
CA ILE A 63 -6.71 -0.48 -2.60
C ILE A 63 -5.28 -0.91 -2.89
N GLU A 64 -4.48 -0.97 -1.84
CA GLU A 64 -3.17 -1.59 -1.82
C GLU A 64 -3.19 -2.73 -0.79
N ALA A 65 -2.91 -3.95 -1.22
CA ALA A 65 -2.90 -5.14 -0.39
C ALA A 65 -2.01 -6.21 -1.02
N GLN A 66 -1.36 -7.04 -0.21
CA GLN A 66 -0.52 -8.15 -0.68
C GLN A 66 0.56 -7.74 -1.71
N GLY A 67 1.09 -6.51 -1.59
CA GLY A 67 2.11 -5.98 -2.50
C GLY A 67 1.60 -5.57 -3.89
N VAL A 68 0.29 -5.53 -4.08
CA VAL A 68 -0.34 -5.05 -5.31
C VAL A 68 -1.28 -3.89 -5.03
N SER A 69 -1.39 -2.97 -6.00
CA SER A 69 -2.30 -1.82 -5.92
C SER A 69 -3.21 -1.80 -7.14
N GLY A 70 -4.48 -1.51 -6.94
CA GLY A 70 -5.43 -1.42 -8.04
C GLY A 70 -6.84 -1.05 -7.62
N THR A 71 -7.67 -0.74 -8.61
CA THR A 71 -9.11 -0.56 -8.41
C THR A 71 -9.77 -1.93 -8.25
N VAL A 72 -10.62 -2.07 -7.25
CA VAL A 72 -11.46 -3.26 -7.05
C VAL A 72 -12.48 -3.33 -8.18
N ASP A 73 -12.31 -4.30 -9.06
CA ASP A 73 -13.16 -4.50 -10.22
C ASP A 73 -14.34 -5.43 -9.89
N ASN A 74 -14.05 -6.51 -9.12
CA ASN A 74 -15.07 -7.45 -8.68
C ASN A 74 -14.67 -8.15 -7.37
N ILE A 75 -15.67 -8.50 -6.54
CA ILE A 75 -15.49 -9.28 -5.31
C ILE A 75 -16.25 -10.59 -5.49
N MET A 76 -15.51 -11.68 -5.71
CA MET A 76 -16.04 -13.02 -5.88
C MET A 76 -16.01 -13.75 -4.54
N ILE A 77 -16.62 -14.95 -4.49
CA ILE A 77 -16.73 -15.70 -3.24
C ILE A 77 -15.39 -16.19 -2.67
N PHE A 78 -14.40 -16.51 -3.54
CA PHE A 78 -13.09 -17.01 -3.15
C PHE A 78 -11.93 -16.03 -3.41
N HIS A 79 -12.12 -15.06 -4.27
CA HIS A 79 -11.10 -14.11 -4.67
C HIS A 79 -11.70 -12.75 -5.01
N THR A 80 -10.88 -11.72 -4.92
CA THR A 80 -11.18 -10.36 -5.37
C THR A 80 -10.34 -10.04 -6.60
N VAL A 81 -10.95 -9.39 -7.58
CA VAL A 81 -10.30 -8.98 -8.83
C VAL A 81 -9.93 -7.50 -8.73
N LEU A 82 -8.66 -7.19 -8.92
CA LEU A 82 -8.13 -5.83 -8.96
C LEU A 82 -7.68 -5.50 -10.38
N ARG A 83 -7.89 -4.26 -10.80
CA ARG A 83 -7.35 -3.69 -12.04
C ARG A 83 -6.31 -2.64 -11.70
N THR A 84 -5.06 -2.88 -12.10
CA THR A 84 -3.94 -1.97 -11.85
C THR A 84 -4.03 -0.72 -12.69
N GLY A 85 -3.24 0.32 -12.33
CA GLY A 85 -3.21 1.59 -13.09
C GLY A 85 -2.70 1.45 -14.53
N ASP A 86 -1.93 0.40 -14.83
CA ASP A 86 -1.47 0.02 -16.18
C ASP A 86 -2.39 -1.01 -16.87
N ASN A 87 -3.65 -1.12 -16.37
CA ASN A 87 -4.72 -1.94 -16.93
C ASN A 87 -4.48 -3.46 -16.93
N ARG A 88 -3.70 -3.97 -15.96
CA ARG A 88 -3.58 -5.42 -15.73
C ARG A 88 -4.63 -5.89 -14.74
N THR A 89 -5.07 -7.13 -14.91
CA THR A 89 -5.98 -7.81 -13.97
C THR A 89 -5.15 -8.62 -12.97
N VAL A 90 -5.37 -8.39 -11.68
CA VAL A 90 -4.75 -9.15 -10.59
C VAL A 90 -5.84 -9.84 -9.79
N ILE A 91 -5.72 -11.15 -9.61
CA ILE A 91 -6.66 -11.96 -8.84
C ILE A 91 -6.03 -12.26 -7.49
N VAL A 92 -6.64 -11.77 -6.42
CA VAL A 92 -6.13 -11.92 -5.05
C VAL A 92 -7.06 -12.82 -4.25
N PRO A 93 -6.57 -13.90 -3.62
CA PRO A 93 -7.39 -14.76 -2.76
C PRO A 93 -7.95 -13.99 -1.57
N ASN A 94 -9.25 -14.16 -1.28
CA ASN A 94 -9.92 -13.43 -0.21
C ASN A 94 -9.38 -13.72 1.18
N GLY A 95 -8.89 -14.94 1.43
CA GLY A 95 -8.25 -15.29 2.70
C GLY A 95 -7.00 -14.46 2.96
N ALA A 96 -6.21 -14.18 1.93
CA ALA A 96 -5.03 -13.32 2.04
C ALA A 96 -5.43 -11.85 2.30
N LEU A 97 -6.49 -11.35 1.66
CA LEU A 97 -6.99 -10.01 1.89
C LEU A 97 -7.57 -9.84 3.30
N SER A 98 -8.44 -10.76 3.74
CA SER A 98 -9.11 -10.65 5.04
C SER A 98 -8.17 -10.76 6.24
N ASN A 99 -7.03 -11.45 6.07
CA ASN A 99 -6.03 -11.65 7.13
C ASN A 99 -4.84 -10.70 7.01
N GLY A 100 -4.76 -9.88 5.96
CA GLY A 100 -3.66 -8.98 5.68
C GLY A 100 -3.98 -7.50 5.96
N ILE A 101 -2.97 -6.66 5.76
CA ILE A 101 -3.13 -5.21 5.80
C ILE A 101 -3.72 -4.76 4.46
N ILE A 102 -4.75 -3.94 4.52
CA ILE A 102 -5.39 -3.31 3.36
C ILE A 102 -5.31 -1.79 3.55
N THR A 103 -4.67 -1.11 2.62
CA THR A 103 -4.70 0.35 2.53
C THR A 103 -5.75 0.76 1.50
N ASN A 104 -6.86 1.32 1.95
CA ASN A 104 -7.91 1.84 1.06
C ASN A 104 -7.78 3.36 0.96
N THR A 105 -7.40 3.85 -0.21
CA THR A 105 -7.22 5.29 -0.45
C THR A 105 -8.49 5.98 -0.96
N SER A 106 -9.55 5.23 -1.25
CA SER A 106 -10.81 5.76 -1.77
C SER A 106 -11.86 6.02 -0.69
N THR A 107 -11.71 5.42 0.50
CA THR A 107 -12.68 5.57 1.61
C THR A 107 -12.78 7.01 2.11
N GLN A 108 -11.64 7.72 2.17
CA GLN A 108 -11.60 9.11 2.59
C GLN A 108 -11.78 10.04 1.39
N THR A 109 -12.53 11.12 1.57
CA THR A 109 -12.79 12.09 0.50
C THR A 109 -11.61 13.00 0.23
N THR A 110 -10.71 13.15 1.21
CA THR A 110 -9.54 14.01 1.14
C THR A 110 -8.27 13.21 1.40
N ARG A 111 -7.16 13.68 0.82
CA ARG A 111 -5.84 13.06 0.97
C ARG A 111 -4.78 14.12 1.17
N GLN A 112 -3.81 13.82 2.06
CA GLN A 112 -2.66 14.69 2.25
C GLN A 112 -1.60 14.40 1.19
N VAL A 113 -1.16 15.45 0.49
CA VAL A 113 0.05 15.45 -0.33
C VAL A 113 1.20 15.91 0.56
N THR A 114 2.24 15.10 0.67
CA THR A 114 3.50 15.48 1.30
C THR A 114 4.54 15.59 0.19
N PHE A 115 5.06 16.79 -0.01
CA PHE A 115 6.02 17.08 -1.06
C PHE A 115 7.34 17.55 -0.43
N ASP A 116 8.38 16.75 -0.56
CA ASP A 116 9.68 17.01 0.02
C ASP A 116 10.64 17.54 -1.06
N VAL A 117 11.28 18.68 -0.78
CA VAL A 117 12.33 19.25 -1.62
C VAL A 117 13.62 19.39 -0.83
N LYS A 118 14.71 18.88 -1.40
CA LYS A 118 16.05 19.00 -0.81
C LYS A 118 16.77 20.19 -1.40
N LEU A 119 17.10 21.15 -0.56
CA LEU A 119 17.80 22.37 -0.93
C LEU A 119 19.26 22.29 -0.46
N ALA A 120 20.16 23.04 -1.09
CA ALA A 120 21.52 23.23 -0.60
C ALA A 120 21.48 23.84 0.82
N PHE A 121 22.50 23.54 1.63
CA PHE A 121 22.50 23.94 3.03
C PHE A 121 22.55 25.45 3.23
N ASP A 122 23.13 26.18 2.29
CA ASP A 122 23.25 27.64 2.22
C ASP A 122 22.10 28.34 1.47
N ALA A 123 21.08 27.57 1.04
CA ALA A 123 19.92 28.10 0.32
C ALA A 123 19.06 29.01 1.20
N ASP A 124 18.47 30.03 0.61
CA ASP A 124 17.49 30.92 1.26
C ASP A 124 16.18 30.15 1.54
N LEU A 125 16.07 29.64 2.77
CA LEU A 125 14.91 28.84 3.21
C LEU A 125 13.63 29.67 3.30
N ASP A 126 13.71 30.95 3.62
CA ASP A 126 12.51 31.78 3.76
C ASP A 126 11.93 32.10 2.40
N ARG A 127 12.76 32.37 1.43
CA ARG A 127 12.34 32.54 0.03
C ARG A 127 11.78 31.24 -0.56
N ALA A 128 12.44 30.11 -0.30
CA ALA A 128 11.93 28.79 -0.72
C ALA A 128 10.57 28.48 -0.10
N ARG A 129 10.40 28.79 1.20
CA ARG A 129 9.13 28.61 1.92
C ARG A 129 8.02 29.48 1.33
N ALA A 130 8.32 30.73 0.94
CA ALA A 130 7.36 31.62 0.31
C ALA A 130 6.88 31.04 -1.03
N ILE A 131 7.80 30.54 -1.87
CA ILE A 131 7.48 29.91 -3.16
C ILE A 131 6.58 28.67 -2.96
N LEU A 132 6.92 27.81 -2.00
CA LEU A 132 6.10 26.61 -1.71
C LEU A 132 4.71 26.97 -1.19
N LYS A 133 4.57 28.02 -0.40
CA LYS A 133 3.27 28.54 0.05
C LYS A 133 2.44 29.11 -1.11
N GLU A 134 3.06 29.84 -2.02
CA GLU A 134 2.39 30.36 -3.21
C GLU A 134 1.85 29.22 -4.09
N LEU A 135 2.63 28.15 -4.28
CA LEU A 135 2.17 26.96 -5.01
C LEU A 135 1.02 26.23 -4.32
N ALA A 136 0.92 26.34 -3.00
CA ALA A 136 -0.19 25.79 -2.23
C ALA A 136 -1.49 26.63 -2.33
N GLU A 137 -1.49 27.78 -3.00
CA GLU A 137 -2.70 28.58 -3.28
C GLU A 137 -3.50 28.05 -4.48
N ASP A 138 -3.06 26.95 -5.11
CA ASP A 138 -3.80 26.28 -6.17
C ASP A 138 -5.25 25.97 -5.73
N PRO A 139 -6.26 26.25 -6.58
CA PRO A 139 -7.68 26.08 -6.22
C PRO A 139 -8.09 24.65 -5.83
N ARG A 140 -7.30 23.63 -6.20
CA ARG A 140 -7.49 22.22 -5.82
C ARG A 140 -6.99 21.90 -4.40
N VAL A 141 -6.24 22.82 -3.81
CA VAL A 141 -5.72 22.67 -2.44
C VAL A 141 -6.77 23.16 -1.43
N LEU A 142 -7.05 22.34 -0.43
CA LEU A 142 -7.99 22.68 0.62
C LEU A 142 -7.41 23.74 1.56
N LYS A 143 -8.22 24.70 1.95
CA LYS A 143 -7.85 25.75 2.91
C LYS A 143 -7.88 25.27 4.35
N SER A 144 -8.59 24.19 4.64
CA SER A 144 -8.68 23.56 5.95
C SER A 144 -8.58 22.04 5.82
N PRO A 145 -7.59 21.41 6.45
CA PRO A 145 -6.46 22.01 7.18
C PRO A 145 -5.56 22.88 6.28
N ALA A 146 -5.04 23.97 6.81
CA ALA A 146 -4.19 24.89 6.05
C ALA A 146 -2.87 24.21 5.60
N PRO A 147 -2.35 24.56 4.41
CA PRO A 147 -1.04 24.10 3.96
C PRO A 147 0.07 24.54 4.91
N VAL A 148 1.03 23.66 5.17
CA VAL A 148 2.15 23.90 6.07
C VAL A 148 3.46 23.59 5.38
N VAL A 149 4.45 24.48 5.51
CA VAL A 149 5.83 24.27 5.04
C VAL A 149 6.74 24.20 6.26
N VAL A 150 7.38 23.05 6.44
CA VAL A 150 8.27 22.78 7.59
C VAL A 150 9.64 22.30 7.12
N VAL A 151 10.66 22.48 7.94
CA VAL A 151 11.92 21.78 7.79
C VAL A 151 11.71 20.36 8.30
N ALA A 152 11.75 19.38 7.41
CA ALA A 152 11.50 17.98 7.73
C ALA A 152 12.76 17.22 8.12
N GLY A 153 13.94 17.70 7.70
CA GLY A 153 15.20 17.06 8.02
C GLY A 153 16.42 17.89 7.60
N LEU A 154 17.53 17.60 8.24
CA LEU A 154 18.86 18.14 7.93
C LEU A 154 19.73 16.97 7.47
N GLY A 155 20.32 17.07 6.29
CA GLY A 155 21.34 16.16 5.78
C GLY A 155 22.73 16.76 5.94
N GLU A 156 23.77 16.03 5.54
CA GLU A 156 25.17 16.52 5.61
C GLU A 156 25.37 17.83 4.83
N ASN A 157 24.79 17.94 3.63
CA ASN A 157 24.91 19.10 2.75
C ASN A 157 23.56 19.57 2.22
N SER A 158 22.48 19.29 2.94
CA SER A 158 21.14 19.62 2.46
C SER A 158 20.14 19.84 3.60
N VAL A 159 19.17 20.70 3.32
CA VAL A 159 18.00 20.91 4.16
C VAL A 159 16.78 20.41 3.39
N THR A 160 15.96 19.57 4.02
CA THR A 160 14.70 19.11 3.42
C THR A 160 13.55 19.98 3.89
N LEU A 161 12.95 20.75 2.97
CA LEU A 161 11.66 21.40 3.19
C LEU A 161 10.53 20.48 2.77
N SER A 162 9.53 20.33 3.63
CA SER A 162 8.33 19.53 3.36
C SER A 162 7.11 20.45 3.28
N LEU A 163 6.48 20.49 2.12
CA LEU A 163 5.17 21.07 1.94
C LEU A 163 4.11 20.00 2.17
N ARG A 164 3.24 20.22 3.15
CA ARG A 164 2.09 19.35 3.46
C ARG A 164 0.81 20.11 3.18
N LEU A 165 0.00 19.56 2.31
CA LEU A 165 -1.28 20.16 1.94
C LEU A 165 -2.34 19.07 1.73
N TRP A 166 -3.61 19.46 1.77
CA TRP A 166 -4.73 18.53 1.59
C TRP A 166 -5.46 18.85 0.30
N THR A 167 -5.89 17.81 -0.38
CA THR A 167 -6.67 17.90 -1.62
C THR A 167 -7.88 16.97 -1.56
N ALA A 168 -8.85 17.17 -2.45
CA ALA A 168 -9.78 16.10 -2.75
C ALA A 168 -9.03 14.88 -3.28
N ASN A 169 -9.53 13.68 -2.99
CA ASN A 169 -8.87 12.45 -3.43
C ASN A 169 -8.71 12.36 -4.97
N SER A 170 -9.68 12.90 -5.73
CA SER A 170 -9.64 13.02 -7.19
C SER A 170 -8.48 13.87 -7.71
N ASP A 171 -8.05 14.86 -6.94
CA ASP A 171 -7.06 15.86 -7.36
C ASP A 171 -5.64 15.53 -6.89
N TYR A 172 -5.51 14.47 -6.07
CA TYR A 172 -4.24 14.08 -5.44
C TYR A 172 -3.08 13.97 -6.44
N TRP A 173 -3.28 13.22 -7.51
CA TRP A 173 -2.23 13.04 -8.51
C TRP A 173 -1.99 14.28 -9.35
N ALA A 174 -3.04 14.99 -9.71
CA ALA A 174 -2.93 16.22 -10.49
C ALA A 174 -2.14 17.30 -9.75
N VAL A 175 -2.40 17.47 -8.45
CA VAL A 175 -1.63 18.40 -7.59
C VAL A 175 -0.20 17.91 -7.37
N THR A 176 -0.01 16.60 -7.15
CA THR A 176 1.33 16.01 -6.98
C THR A 176 2.20 16.26 -8.23
N PHE A 177 1.67 16.03 -9.42
CA PHE A 177 2.41 16.26 -10.67
C PHE A 177 2.68 17.74 -10.93
N MET A 178 1.71 18.60 -10.65
CA MET A 178 1.89 20.06 -10.73
C MET A 178 3.04 20.52 -9.81
N LEU A 179 3.09 20.04 -8.56
CA LEU A 179 4.18 20.38 -7.64
C LEU A 179 5.53 19.88 -8.17
N ASN A 180 5.62 18.65 -8.68
CA ASN A 180 6.85 18.11 -9.27
C ASN A 180 7.39 18.97 -10.41
N GLU A 181 6.50 19.51 -11.24
CA GLU A 181 6.87 20.33 -12.37
C GLU A 181 7.24 21.77 -11.95
N GLN A 182 6.34 22.43 -11.20
CA GLN A 182 6.48 23.85 -10.91
C GLN A 182 7.51 24.19 -9.84
N VAL A 183 7.66 23.35 -8.82
CA VAL A 183 8.62 23.62 -7.72
C VAL A 183 10.03 23.78 -8.26
N ARG A 184 10.45 22.84 -9.12
CA ARG A 184 11.80 22.91 -9.72
C ARG A 184 12.02 24.19 -10.50
N GLN A 185 11.05 24.60 -11.30
CA GLN A 185 11.16 25.80 -12.12
C GLN A 185 11.18 27.07 -11.26
N ARG A 186 10.22 27.20 -10.34
CA ARG A 186 10.11 28.37 -9.47
C ARG A 186 11.33 28.60 -8.58
N LEU A 187 11.89 27.51 -8.03
CA LEU A 187 13.11 27.60 -7.22
C LEU A 187 14.32 28.02 -8.06
N ARG A 188 14.47 27.47 -9.27
CA ARG A 188 15.54 27.88 -10.19
C ARG A 188 15.43 29.34 -10.58
N ASP A 189 14.24 29.82 -10.96
CA ASP A 189 14.00 31.20 -11.35
C ASP A 189 14.27 32.17 -10.20
N ALA A 190 14.12 31.71 -8.97
CA ALA A 190 14.48 32.44 -7.75
C ALA A 190 15.97 32.36 -7.38
N GLY A 191 16.79 31.63 -8.14
CA GLY A 191 18.21 31.44 -7.85
C GLY A 191 18.48 30.52 -6.64
N ILE A 192 17.52 29.63 -6.33
CA ILE A 192 17.63 28.68 -5.22
C ILE A 192 18.06 27.32 -5.78
N ASP A 193 19.22 26.84 -5.38
CA ASP A 193 19.77 25.58 -5.83
C ASP A 193 19.19 24.39 -5.05
N LEU A 194 18.82 23.36 -5.81
CA LEU A 194 18.50 22.05 -5.24
C LEU A 194 19.80 21.38 -4.78
N ALA A 195 19.73 20.62 -3.70
CA ALA A 195 20.89 19.88 -3.21
C ALA A 195 21.41 18.91 -4.27
N PRO A 196 22.70 18.92 -4.59
CA PRO A 196 23.29 17.98 -5.53
C PRO A 196 23.24 16.55 -4.97
N ASN A 197 22.93 15.57 -5.81
CA ASN A 197 22.85 14.16 -5.38
C ASN A 197 24.20 13.56 -4.97
N LYS A 198 25.31 14.10 -5.45
CA LYS A 198 26.70 13.81 -5.05
C LYS A 198 27.59 14.97 -5.46
N VAL A 199 28.40 15.49 -4.54
CA VAL A 199 29.51 16.39 -4.86
C VAL A 199 30.77 15.52 -4.93
N VAL A 200 31.21 15.21 -6.13
CA VAL A 200 32.55 14.69 -6.35
C VAL A 200 33.46 15.92 -6.48
N ARG A 201 34.18 16.29 -5.41
CA ARG A 201 35.19 17.29 -5.46
C ARG A 201 36.41 16.65 -6.12
N VAL A 202 36.63 16.85 -7.40
CA VAL A 202 37.91 16.54 -8.04
C VAL A 202 38.89 17.62 -7.62
N VAL A 203 39.70 17.32 -6.63
CA VAL A 203 40.89 18.16 -6.32
C VAL A 203 41.90 17.87 -7.43
N LYS A 204 42.06 18.81 -8.35
CA LYS A 204 43.17 18.79 -9.31
C LYS A 204 44.43 19.00 -8.48
N GLY A 205 45.18 17.94 -8.20
CA GLY A 205 46.49 18.02 -7.59
C GLY A 205 47.40 18.79 -8.53
N GLU A 206 48.15 19.74 -7.98
CA GLU A 206 49.33 20.27 -8.65
C GLU A 206 50.25 19.11 -9.03
N GLU A 207 50.82 19.16 -10.22
CA GLU A 207 51.71 18.13 -10.76
C GLU A 207 52.80 17.82 -9.75
N GLY A 208 52.82 16.58 -9.25
CA GLY A 208 53.96 16.04 -8.51
C GLY A 208 53.66 15.50 -7.13
N SER A 209 52.90 14.42 -7.00
CA SER A 209 53.25 13.28 -6.14
C SER A 209 52.16 12.21 -6.28
N VAL A 210 52.52 11.12 -6.88
CA VAL A 210 51.85 9.83 -6.77
C VAL A 210 52.11 9.36 -5.33
N LEU A 211 51.10 9.34 -4.49
CA LEU A 211 51.07 8.48 -3.31
C LEU A 211 50.03 7.39 -3.59
N ALA A 212 50.54 6.23 -3.95
CA ALA A 212 49.93 4.96 -3.75
C ALA A 212 49.86 4.67 -2.24
N ASP A 213 48.69 4.35 -1.74
CA ASP A 213 48.46 3.29 -0.74
C ASP A 213 46.96 2.96 -0.74
#